data_c9082dd709a42223ce78296e15fa96e8
#
_entry.id   c9082dd709a42223ce78296e15fa96e8
#
_cell.length_a   1.000
_cell.length_b   1.000
_cell.length_c   1.000
_cell.angle_alpha   90.00
_cell.angle_beta   90.00
_cell.angle_gamma   90.00
#
_symmetry.space_group_name_H-M   'P 1'
#
loop_
_entity.id
_entity.type
_entity.pdbx_description
1 polymer ?
#
loop_
_entity_poly.entity_id
_entity_poly.type
_entity_poly.pdbx_seq_one_letter_code
_entity_poly.pdbx_strand_id
1 'polypeptide(L)'
;MIINNGEERYAIYGMLFSLSNRIQAIGDKEFKDITMKQHFLMIGLGLFEKPPTLKEMGDLIGCTYQNVKRMAQHLEKEGYLKLVQDKDDRRKILLVSTGKMKEVAEA
;
A
#
# COMPACT_ATOMS: atom_id res chain seq x y z
N MET A 1 -4.27 -3.52 31.24
CA MET A 1 -3.66 -4.79 30.77
C MET A 1 -2.28 -4.93 31.38
N ILE A 2 -2.01 -6.05 32.00
CA ILE A 2 -0.71 -6.31 32.62
C ILE A 2 0.16 -7.07 31.62
N ILE A 3 1.33 -6.54 31.34
CA ILE A 3 2.27 -7.16 30.40
C ILE A 3 3.48 -7.68 31.18
N ASN A 4 3.76 -8.96 31.03
CA ASN A 4 4.87 -9.61 31.70
C ASN A 4 6.20 -9.16 31.07
N ASN A 5 7.20 -8.80 31.90
CA ASN A 5 8.48 -8.29 31.43
C ASN A 5 9.21 -9.24 30.47
N GLY A 6 9.08 -10.55 30.65
CA GLY A 6 9.70 -11.52 29.75
C GLY A 6 9.08 -11.62 28.37
N GLU A 7 7.96 -10.94 28.17
CA GLU A 7 7.16 -11.04 26.95
C GLU A 7 6.97 -9.71 26.24
N GLU A 8 7.81 -8.71 26.52
CA GLU A 8 7.71 -7.38 25.92
C GLU A 8 7.69 -7.43 24.39
N ARG A 9 8.56 -8.27 23.80
CA ARG A 9 8.62 -8.41 22.35
C ARG A 9 7.30 -8.93 21.76
N TYR A 10 6.62 -9.83 22.45
CA TYR A 10 5.33 -10.35 22.00
C TYR A 10 4.23 -9.30 22.15
N ALA A 11 4.31 -8.49 23.21
CA ALA A 11 3.38 -7.39 23.40
C ALA A 11 3.52 -6.36 22.29
N ILE A 12 4.76 -5.99 21.92
CA ILE A 12 5.02 -5.06 20.81
C ILE A 12 4.47 -5.63 19.51
N TYR A 13 4.77 -6.90 19.24
CA TYR A 13 4.29 -7.59 18.04
C TYR A 13 2.76 -7.56 17.96
N GLY A 14 2.09 -7.92 19.05
CA GLY A 14 0.62 -7.90 19.13
C GLY A 14 0.04 -6.51 18.97
N MET A 15 0.68 -5.51 19.57
CA MET A 15 0.25 -4.11 19.44
C MET A 15 0.34 -3.62 18.01
N LEU A 16 1.41 -3.99 17.28
CA LEU A 16 1.56 -3.62 15.88
C LEU A 16 0.44 -4.19 15.03
N PHE A 17 0.09 -5.47 15.24
CA PHE A 17 -1.02 -6.08 14.51
C PHE A 17 -2.36 -5.44 14.88
N SER A 18 -2.60 -5.22 16.17
CA SER A 18 -3.84 -4.60 16.65
C SER A 18 -3.99 -3.19 16.08
N LEU A 19 -2.93 -2.40 16.14
CA LEU A 19 -2.94 -1.03 15.61
C LEU A 19 -3.17 -1.03 14.11
N SER A 20 -2.49 -1.92 13.38
CA SER A 20 -2.67 -2.04 11.94
C SER A 20 -4.13 -2.36 11.59
N ASN A 21 -4.75 -3.31 12.30
CA ASN A 21 -6.14 -3.67 12.06
C ASN A 21 -7.09 -2.51 12.34
N ARG A 22 -6.84 -1.75 13.41
CA ARG A 22 -7.67 -0.58 13.76
C ARG A 22 -7.52 0.54 12.74
N ILE A 23 -6.31 0.81 12.28
CA ILE A 23 -6.04 1.81 11.25
C ILE A 23 -6.78 1.43 9.97
N GLN A 24 -6.71 0.16 9.56
CA GLN A 24 -7.40 -0.32 8.37
C GLN A 24 -8.91 -0.19 8.49
N ALA A 25 -9.47 -0.56 9.64
CA ALA A 25 -10.92 -0.48 9.86
C ALA A 25 -11.42 0.96 9.79
N ILE A 26 -10.69 1.90 10.39
CA ILE A 26 -11.04 3.32 10.36
C ILE A 26 -10.90 3.87 8.95
N GLY A 27 -9.76 3.59 8.30
CA GLY A 27 -9.49 4.08 6.95
C GLY A 27 -10.47 3.55 5.92
N ASP A 28 -10.87 2.28 6.03
CA ASP A 28 -11.82 1.68 5.09
C ASP A 28 -13.21 2.33 5.19
N LYS A 29 -13.54 2.89 6.34
CA LYS A 29 -14.79 3.66 6.49
C LYS A 29 -14.69 5.08 5.92
N GLU A 30 -13.49 5.67 6.00
CA GLU A 30 -13.26 7.04 5.52
C GLU A 30 -13.13 7.10 4.00
N PHE A 31 -12.51 6.09 3.39
CA PHE A 31 -12.33 6.05 1.94
C PHE A 31 -13.52 5.35 1.29
N LYS A 32 -14.05 5.94 0.22
CA LYS A 32 -15.22 5.38 -0.48
C LYS A 32 -14.81 4.41 -1.59
N ASP A 33 -13.74 4.72 -2.29
CA ASP A 33 -13.34 4.01 -3.51
C ASP A 33 -12.06 3.21 -3.36
N ILE A 34 -11.33 3.37 -2.27
CA ILE A 34 -10.11 2.60 -2.00
C ILE A 34 -10.07 2.17 -0.53
N THR A 35 -9.26 1.15 -0.25
CA THR A 35 -9.04 0.68 1.12
C THR A 35 -7.85 1.41 1.73
N MET A 36 -7.70 1.28 3.06
CA MET A 36 -6.54 1.84 3.75
C MET A 36 -5.23 1.22 3.26
N LYS A 37 -5.23 -0.07 2.96
CA LYS A 37 -4.04 -0.73 2.38
C LYS A 37 -3.68 -0.15 1.02
N GLN A 38 -4.67 0.14 0.21
CA GLN A 38 -4.46 0.75 -1.10
C GLN A 38 -3.95 2.18 -0.97
N HIS A 39 -4.46 2.92 0.00
CA HIS A 39 -3.94 4.26 0.33
C HIS A 39 -2.47 4.17 0.75
N PHE A 40 -2.13 3.19 1.59
CA PHE A 40 -0.74 2.96 2.01
C PHE A 40 0.16 2.64 0.82
N LEU A 41 -0.34 1.84 -0.13
CA LEU A 41 0.39 1.55 -1.37
C LEU A 41 0.70 2.86 -2.12
N MET A 42 -0.28 3.75 -2.24
CA MET A 42 -0.09 5.03 -2.94
C MET A 42 0.93 5.92 -2.23
N ILE A 43 0.92 5.94 -0.89
CA ILE A 43 1.94 6.66 -0.13
C ILE A 43 3.32 6.08 -0.44
N GLY A 44 3.45 4.75 -0.43
CA GLY A 44 4.71 4.07 -0.76
C GLY A 44 5.17 4.37 -2.17
N LEU A 45 4.24 4.46 -3.10
CA LEU A 45 4.56 4.79 -4.50
C LEU A 45 5.27 6.15 -4.60
N GLY A 46 4.85 7.11 -3.78
CA GLY A 46 5.46 8.45 -3.76
C GLY A 46 6.88 8.48 -3.21
N LEU A 47 7.34 7.42 -2.57
CA LEU A 47 8.71 7.36 -2.02
C LEU A 47 9.75 6.95 -3.07
N PHE A 48 9.33 6.42 -4.21
CA PHE A 48 10.24 6.01 -5.28
C PHE A 48 10.56 7.19 -6.18
N GLU A 49 11.84 7.35 -6.52
CA GLU A 49 12.27 8.38 -7.48
C GLU A 49 11.85 8.03 -8.90
N LYS A 50 11.84 6.74 -9.21
CA LYS A 50 11.42 6.22 -10.52
C LYS A 50 10.25 5.26 -10.30
N PRO A 51 9.37 5.09 -11.29
CA PRO A 51 8.27 4.13 -11.15
C PRO A 51 8.77 2.75 -10.76
N PRO A 52 8.29 2.20 -9.63
CA PRO A 52 8.73 0.87 -9.19
C PRO A 52 8.00 -0.23 -9.95
N THR A 53 8.58 -1.43 -9.90
CA THR A 53 7.89 -2.64 -10.35
C THR A 53 6.92 -3.11 -9.27
N LEU A 54 6.02 -4.02 -9.64
CA LEU A 54 5.13 -4.66 -8.67
C LEU A 54 5.92 -5.36 -7.56
N LYS A 55 7.03 -6.00 -7.91
CA LYS A 55 7.88 -6.67 -6.93
C LYS A 55 8.49 -5.68 -5.95
N GLU A 56 9.07 -4.60 -6.47
CA GLU A 56 9.67 -3.56 -5.63
C GLU A 56 8.63 -2.96 -4.67
N MET A 57 7.43 -2.72 -5.16
CA MET A 57 6.35 -2.20 -4.32
C MET A 57 5.98 -3.20 -3.22
N GLY A 58 5.87 -4.49 -3.57
CA GLY A 58 5.58 -5.52 -2.59
C GLY A 58 6.64 -5.61 -1.51
N ASP A 59 7.90 -5.50 -1.88
CA ASP A 59 9.01 -5.52 -0.93
C ASP A 59 8.94 -4.31 0.02
N LEU A 60 8.56 -3.14 -0.49
CA LEU A 60 8.45 -1.94 0.34
C LEU A 60 7.31 -2.04 1.35
N ILE A 61 6.11 -2.44 0.90
CA ILE A 61 4.93 -2.44 1.77
C ILE A 61 4.69 -3.76 2.49
N GLY A 62 5.53 -4.77 2.25
CA GLY A 62 5.43 -6.05 2.94
C GLY A 62 4.27 -6.91 2.45
N CYS A 63 3.98 -6.89 1.15
CA CYS A 63 2.90 -7.68 0.55
C CYS A 63 3.42 -8.60 -0.53
N THR A 64 2.70 -9.69 -0.78
CA THR A 64 3.03 -10.60 -1.86
C THR A 64 2.79 -9.94 -3.22
N TYR A 65 3.47 -10.43 -4.24
CA TYR A 65 3.28 -9.96 -5.62
C TYR A 65 1.79 -10.02 -6.03
N GLN A 66 1.12 -11.12 -5.70
CA GLN A 66 -0.28 -11.30 -6.07
C GLN A 66 -1.19 -10.24 -5.43
N ASN A 67 -0.95 -9.94 -4.14
CA ASN A 67 -1.75 -8.95 -3.44
C ASN A 67 -1.48 -7.54 -3.97
N VAL A 68 -0.21 -7.21 -4.23
CA VAL A 68 0.13 -5.90 -4.82
C VAL A 68 -0.53 -5.73 -6.18
N LYS A 69 -0.45 -6.77 -7.01
CA LYS A 69 -1.03 -6.73 -8.35
C LYS A 69 -2.54 -6.47 -8.28
N ARG A 70 -3.23 -7.17 -7.38
CA ARG A 70 -4.68 -7.01 -7.20
C ARG A 70 -5.03 -5.60 -6.77
N MET A 71 -4.31 -5.08 -5.76
CA MET A 71 -4.55 -3.72 -5.28
C MET A 71 -4.24 -2.68 -6.35
N ALA A 72 -3.15 -2.86 -7.08
CA ALA A 72 -2.75 -1.94 -8.15
C ALA A 72 -3.78 -1.93 -9.28
N GLN A 73 -4.33 -3.09 -9.64
CA GLN A 73 -5.37 -3.18 -10.66
C GLN A 73 -6.63 -2.40 -10.25
N HIS A 74 -7.01 -2.50 -8.98
CA HIS A 74 -8.14 -1.74 -8.47
C HIS A 74 -7.85 -0.24 -8.48
N LEU A 75 -6.65 0.16 -8.04
CA LEU A 75 -6.23 1.56 -8.06
C LEU A 75 -6.16 2.13 -9.47
N GLU A 76 -5.77 1.31 -10.45
CA GLU A 76 -5.78 1.71 -11.84
C GLU A 76 -7.21 1.94 -12.32
N LYS A 77 -8.11 1.04 -11.99
CA LYS A 77 -9.53 1.16 -12.33
C LYS A 77 -10.12 2.45 -11.77
N GLU A 78 -9.74 2.81 -10.55
CA GLU A 78 -10.21 4.02 -9.89
C GLU A 78 -9.43 5.28 -10.32
N GLY A 79 -8.42 5.13 -11.18
CA GLY A 79 -7.71 6.26 -11.77
C GLY A 79 -6.55 6.82 -10.97
N TYR A 80 -6.10 6.13 -9.92
CA TYR A 80 -5.01 6.62 -9.06
C TYR A 80 -3.63 6.36 -9.63
N LEU A 81 -3.49 5.28 -10.39
CA LEU A 81 -2.22 4.92 -11.01
C LEU A 81 -2.45 4.24 -12.34
N LYS A 82 -1.36 4.01 -13.07
CA LYS A 82 -1.37 3.23 -14.31
C LYS A 82 -0.34 2.14 -14.20
N LEU A 83 -0.70 0.96 -14.69
CA LEU A 83 0.22 -0.16 -14.81
C LEU A 83 0.80 -0.10 -16.22
N VAL A 84 2.12 0.03 -16.31
CA VAL A 84 2.82 0.23 -17.57
C VAL A 84 3.88 -0.84 -17.73
N GLN A 85 3.91 -1.48 -18.89
CA GLN A 85 4.95 -2.45 -19.20
C GLN A 85 6.30 -1.73 -19.37
N ASP A 86 7.36 -2.28 -18.77
CA ASP A 86 8.71 -1.74 -18.90
C ASP A 86 9.18 -1.86 -20.34
N LYS A 87 9.76 -0.79 -20.88
CA LYS A 87 10.26 -0.77 -22.25
C LYS A 87 11.45 -1.69 -22.45
N ASP A 88 12.30 -1.80 -21.43
CA ASP A 88 13.54 -2.58 -21.51
C ASP A 88 13.33 -4.04 -21.15
N ASP A 89 12.38 -4.35 -20.28
CA ASP A 89 12.06 -5.72 -19.88
C ASP A 89 10.54 -5.89 -19.80
N ARG A 90 9.96 -6.47 -20.83
CA ARG A 90 8.51 -6.62 -20.95
C ARG A 90 7.88 -7.51 -19.89
N ARG A 91 8.70 -8.26 -19.15
CA ARG A 91 8.20 -9.08 -18.04
C ARG A 91 7.89 -8.24 -16.79
N LYS A 92 8.42 -7.02 -16.76
CA LYS A 92 8.24 -6.12 -15.63
C LYS A 92 7.08 -5.16 -15.87
N ILE A 93 6.27 -4.97 -14.83
CA ILE A 93 5.16 -4.01 -14.86
C ILE A 93 5.49 -2.92 -13.85
N LEU A 94 5.40 -1.68 -14.29
CA LEU A 94 5.70 -0.50 -13.48
C LEU A 94 4.42 0.15 -13.00
N LEU A 95 4.46 0.74 -11.80
CA LEU A 95 3.36 1.52 -11.25
C LEU A 95 3.68 3.00 -11.43
N VAL A 96 2.80 3.71 -12.13
CA VAL A 96 2.97 5.14 -12.42
C VAL A 96 1.78 5.91 -11.83
N SER A 97 2.07 6.84 -10.92
CA SER A 97 1.03 7.67 -10.30
C SER A 97 0.41 8.61 -11.33
N THR A 98 -0.91 8.82 -11.23
CA THR A 98 -1.63 9.78 -12.07
C THR A 98 -1.72 11.16 -11.42
N GLY A 99 -1.41 11.28 -10.13
CA GLY A 99 -1.60 12.51 -9.38
C GLY A 99 -2.98 12.65 -8.73
N LYS A 100 -3.90 11.72 -8.99
CA LYS A 100 -5.25 11.81 -8.42
C LYS A 100 -5.27 11.80 -6.89
N MET A 101 -4.37 11.04 -6.26
CA MET A 101 -4.29 10.97 -4.80
C MET A 101 -4.00 12.36 -4.22
N LYS A 102 -3.13 13.11 -4.85
CA LYS A 102 -2.78 14.46 -4.42
C LYS A 102 -3.99 15.40 -4.51
N GLU A 103 -4.75 15.30 -5.59
CA GLU A 103 -5.97 16.09 -5.77
C GLU A 103 -6.99 15.80 -4.68
N VAL A 104 -7.18 14.52 -4.35
CA VAL A 104 -8.12 14.08 -3.31
C VAL A 104 -7.66 14.59 -1.94
N ALA A 105 -6.37 14.55 -1.66
CA ALA A 105 -5.82 14.99 -0.38
C ALA A 105 -5.94 16.50 -0.19
N GLU A 106 -5.96 17.28 -1.27
CA GLU A 106 -6.10 18.73 -1.23
C GLU A 106 -7.55 19.21 -1.22
N ALA A 107 -8.47 18.30 -1.50
CA ALA A 107 -9.91 18.61 -1.48
C ALA A 107 -10.49 18.64 -0.03
#